data_6fe4bcaf1844ff4d79db0e109a57c130
#
_entry.id   6fe4bcaf1844ff4d79db0e109a57c130
#
_cell.length_a   1.000
_cell.length_b   1.000
_cell.length_c   1.000
_cell.angle_alpha   90.00
_cell.angle_beta   90.00
_cell.angle_gamma   90.00
#
_symmetry.space_group_name_H-M   'P 1'
#
loop_
_entity.id
_entity.type
_entity.pdbx_description
1 polymer ?
#
loop_
_entity_poly.entity_id
_entity_poly.type
_entity_poly.pdbx_seq_one_letter_code
_entity_poly.pdbx_strand_id
1 'polypeptide(L)'
;MLAFNNIGSLGRLGNQMFEYAALRGIAAEHGYDFMIPPPENGGIENYSLHSCFKLSPDRKEGVPECRYIQEPHFHFSEGLYKNCPDDVSLYGFFQSWRYFHNVEDELRKDFTFHDSILQPCKDMIDSVDGEPIMLHVRRGDPNLTDPVSYTHLTLPTKA
;
A
#
# COMPACT_ATOMS: atom_id res chain seq x y z
N MET A 1 10.13 -9.53 15.43
CA MET A 1 8.86 -9.21 14.73
C MET A 1 8.94 -7.79 14.19
N LEU A 2 8.57 -7.57 12.94
CA LEU A 2 8.59 -6.25 12.31
C LEU A 2 7.16 -5.67 12.28
N ALA A 3 6.97 -4.42 12.66
CA ALA A 3 5.67 -3.76 12.68
C ALA A 3 5.62 -2.54 11.75
N PHE A 4 4.41 -2.07 11.47
CA PHE A 4 4.16 -0.77 10.84
C PHE A 4 2.99 -0.08 11.55
N ASN A 5 3.26 0.45 12.76
CA ASN A 5 2.23 1.00 13.65
C ASN A 5 1.42 2.16 13.06
N ASN A 6 2.04 2.93 12.16
CA ASN A 6 1.46 4.15 11.59
C ASN A 6 0.91 3.96 10.18
N ILE A 7 0.75 2.72 9.73
CA ILE A 7 0.13 2.45 8.43
C ILE A 7 -1.26 3.10 8.37
N GLY A 8 -1.52 3.83 7.29
CA GLY A 8 -2.76 4.59 7.13
C GLY A 8 -2.71 6.04 7.63
N SER A 9 -1.76 6.41 8.50
CA SER A 9 -1.59 7.79 8.95
C SER A 9 -0.73 8.63 8.00
N LEU A 10 0.11 8.02 7.19
CA LEU A 10 1.05 8.67 6.27
C LEU A 10 0.54 8.78 4.83
N GLY A 11 -0.73 8.62 4.59
CA GLY A 11 -1.28 8.75 3.25
C GLY A 11 -2.53 7.92 3.03
N ARG A 12 -2.97 7.87 1.76
CA ARG A 12 -4.17 7.14 1.36
C ARG A 12 -3.83 5.72 0.91
N LEU A 13 -4.82 4.96 0.45
CA LEU A 13 -4.73 3.54 0.11
C LEU A 13 -3.47 3.15 -0.68
N GLY A 14 -3.08 3.92 -1.71
CA GLY A 14 -1.89 3.61 -2.51
C GLY A 14 -0.59 3.63 -1.67
N ASN A 15 -0.45 4.59 -0.75
CA ASN A 15 0.70 4.62 0.17
C ASN A 15 0.66 3.45 1.13
N GLN A 16 -0.51 3.14 1.70
CA GLN A 16 -0.69 2.00 2.60
C GLN A 16 -0.31 0.67 1.93
N MET A 17 -0.59 0.52 0.64
CA MET A 17 -0.15 -0.65 -0.13
C MET A 17 1.37 -0.73 -0.21
N PHE A 18 2.08 0.37 -0.44
CA PHE A 18 3.53 0.41 -0.41
C PHE A 18 4.09 0.11 0.98
N GLU A 19 3.53 0.70 2.02
CA GLU A 19 3.90 0.50 3.43
C GLU A 19 3.75 -0.98 3.82
N TYR A 20 2.61 -1.59 3.51
CA TYR A 20 2.34 -3.02 3.73
C TYR A 20 3.29 -3.92 2.93
N ALA A 21 3.49 -3.63 1.66
CA ALA A 21 4.35 -4.42 0.78
C ALA A 21 5.81 -4.39 1.26
N ALA A 22 6.31 -3.21 1.64
CA ALA A 22 7.66 -3.07 2.16
C ALA A 22 7.84 -3.78 3.51
N LEU A 23 6.86 -3.66 4.42
CA LEU A 23 6.85 -4.40 5.68
C LEU A 23 6.99 -5.90 5.43
N ARG A 24 6.14 -6.45 4.54
CA ARG A 24 6.15 -7.88 4.20
C ARG A 24 7.47 -8.32 3.55
N GLY A 25 7.98 -7.52 2.60
CA GLY A 25 9.21 -7.84 1.89
C GLY A 25 10.45 -7.79 2.78
N ILE A 26 10.57 -6.77 3.65
CA ILE A 26 11.65 -6.68 4.63
C ILE A 26 11.54 -7.79 5.67
N ALA A 27 10.35 -8.09 6.17
CA ALA A 27 10.15 -9.18 7.10
C ALA A 27 10.55 -10.54 6.50
N ALA A 28 10.19 -10.80 5.24
CA ALA A 28 10.57 -12.03 4.53
C ALA A 28 12.09 -12.13 4.30
N GLU A 29 12.78 -11.02 3.97
CA GLU A 29 14.24 -10.99 3.80
C GLU A 29 14.97 -11.45 5.06
N HIS A 30 14.43 -11.10 6.24
CA HIS A 30 15.05 -11.40 7.53
C HIS A 30 14.44 -12.61 8.26
N GLY A 31 13.40 -13.22 7.72
CA GLY A 31 12.69 -14.32 8.40
C GLY A 31 11.92 -13.86 9.63
N TYR A 32 11.45 -12.62 9.66
CA TYR A 32 10.67 -12.07 10.75
C TYR A 32 9.17 -12.28 10.55
N ASP A 33 8.44 -12.47 11.63
CA ASP A 33 6.99 -12.23 11.62
C ASP A 33 6.70 -10.73 11.40
N PHE A 34 5.53 -10.40 10.84
CA PHE A 34 5.13 -9.03 10.61
C PHE A 34 3.76 -8.70 11.20
N MET A 35 3.58 -7.43 11.58
CA MET A 35 2.40 -6.94 12.27
C MET A 35 1.93 -5.60 11.73
N ILE A 36 0.61 -5.45 11.58
CA ILE A 36 -0.06 -4.19 11.24
C ILE A 36 -1.17 -3.89 12.27
N PRO A 37 -1.60 -2.62 12.40
CA PRO A 37 -2.73 -2.28 13.24
C PRO A 37 -3.99 -3.04 12.83
N PRO A 38 -4.87 -3.38 13.79
CA PRO A 38 -6.17 -3.98 13.49
C PRO A 38 -7.06 -3.02 12.71
N PRO A 39 -8.10 -3.51 12.01
CA PRO A 39 -8.99 -2.68 11.18
C PRO A 39 -9.72 -1.59 11.98
N GLU A 40 -9.95 -1.83 13.26
CA GLU A 40 -10.64 -0.91 14.20
C GLU A 40 -9.67 -0.02 14.97
N ASN A 41 -8.47 0.20 14.46
CA ASN A 41 -7.50 1.06 15.13
C ASN A 41 -8.01 2.51 15.15
N GLY A 42 -8.73 2.84 16.22
CA GLY A 42 -9.40 4.12 16.41
C GLY A 42 -8.41 5.28 16.32
N GLY A 43 -8.63 6.17 15.35
CA GLY A 43 -7.85 7.38 15.16
C GLY A 43 -7.04 7.44 13.85
N ILE A 44 -7.00 6.39 13.06
CA ILE A 44 -6.41 6.44 11.71
C ILE A 44 -7.54 6.62 10.69
N GLU A 45 -7.83 7.86 10.36
CA GLU A 45 -9.00 8.28 9.57
C GLU A 45 -9.07 7.64 8.17
N ASN A 46 -7.95 7.28 7.57
CA ASN A 46 -7.88 6.79 6.20
C ASN A 46 -7.40 5.33 6.08
N TYR A 47 -7.41 4.56 7.17
CA TYR A 47 -6.91 3.19 7.15
C TYR A 47 -7.86 2.26 6.39
N SER A 48 -7.51 1.93 5.15
CA SER A 48 -8.40 1.29 4.19
C SER A 48 -7.93 -0.09 3.71
N LEU A 49 -6.77 -0.58 4.14
CA LEU A 49 -6.25 -1.88 3.67
C LEU A 49 -7.21 -3.03 3.94
N HIS A 50 -7.69 -3.16 5.17
CA HIS A 50 -8.59 -4.23 5.57
C HIS A 50 -9.96 -4.18 4.89
N SER A 51 -10.46 -2.98 4.59
CA SER A 51 -11.74 -2.82 3.91
C SER A 51 -11.68 -3.09 2.41
N CYS A 52 -10.48 -3.01 1.83
CA CYS A 52 -10.27 -3.21 0.40
C CYS A 52 -9.80 -4.62 0.04
N PHE A 53 -8.90 -5.21 0.84
CA PHE A 53 -8.13 -6.38 0.43
C PHE A 53 -8.25 -7.57 1.38
N LYS A 54 -8.11 -8.77 0.79
CA LYS A 54 -8.02 -10.06 1.50
C LYS A 54 -6.57 -10.28 1.96
N LEU A 55 -6.10 -9.45 2.90
CA LEU A 55 -4.70 -9.49 3.35
C LEU A 55 -4.30 -10.87 3.90
N SER A 56 -2.98 -11.15 3.92
CA SER A 56 -2.43 -12.43 4.39
C SER A 56 -2.97 -12.85 5.74
N PRO A 57 -3.37 -14.11 5.92
CA PRO A 57 -3.71 -14.66 7.24
C PRO A 57 -2.50 -14.76 8.19
N ASP A 58 -1.28 -14.78 7.65
CA ASP A 58 -0.05 -14.92 8.44
C ASP A 58 0.35 -13.61 9.14
N ARG A 59 -0.28 -12.47 8.78
CA ARG A 59 -0.05 -11.20 9.46
C ARG A 59 -0.56 -11.27 10.89
N LYS A 60 0.18 -10.66 11.79
CA LYS A 60 -0.30 -10.38 13.14
C LYS A 60 -0.99 -9.01 13.17
N GLU A 61 -1.89 -8.84 14.11
CA GLU A 61 -2.60 -7.57 14.32
C GLU A 61 -2.26 -7.00 15.71
N GLY A 62 -1.86 -5.72 15.72
CA GLY A 62 -1.52 -5.02 16.94
C GLY A 62 -0.71 -3.74 16.69
N VAL A 63 -0.44 -3.04 17.79
CA VAL A 63 0.39 -1.82 17.81
C VAL A 63 1.40 -1.99 18.95
N PRO A 64 2.50 -2.73 18.74
CA PRO A 64 3.47 -2.99 19.78
C PRO A 64 4.22 -1.72 20.20
N GLU A 65 4.56 -1.63 21.47
CA GLU A 65 5.50 -0.62 21.96
C GLU A 65 6.92 -1.01 21.54
N CYS A 66 7.43 -0.33 20.51
CA CYS A 66 8.76 -0.58 19.98
C CYS A 66 9.36 0.71 19.42
N ARG A 67 10.66 0.72 19.18
CA ARG A 67 11.32 1.86 18.53
C ARG A 67 10.92 1.93 17.07
N TYR A 68 10.94 3.14 16.52
CA TYR A 68 10.72 3.38 15.10
C TYR A 68 12.03 3.38 14.31
N ILE A 69 11.97 2.83 13.12
CA ILE A 69 13.00 2.96 12.09
C ILE A 69 12.42 3.77 10.96
N GLN A 70 12.94 4.98 10.78
CA GLN A 70 12.47 5.87 9.73
C GLN A 70 13.18 5.58 8.42
N GLU A 71 12.40 5.60 7.32
CA GLU A 71 12.93 5.59 5.96
C GLU A 71 13.84 6.83 5.77
N PRO A 72 15.12 6.65 5.39
CA PRO A 72 16.07 7.77 5.38
C PRO A 72 15.83 8.76 4.22
N HIS A 73 15.17 8.31 3.15
CA HIS A 73 14.87 9.09 1.94
C HIS A 73 13.83 8.36 1.09
N PHE A 74 13.23 9.04 0.11
CA PHE A 74 12.14 8.51 -0.73
C PHE A 74 12.55 7.43 -1.75
N HIS A 75 13.83 7.20 -1.97
CA HIS A 75 14.31 6.12 -2.84
C HIS A 75 14.77 4.92 -2.01
N PHE A 76 14.96 3.77 -2.65
CA PHE A 76 15.34 2.54 -1.98
C PHE A 76 16.61 2.69 -1.13
N SER A 77 16.52 2.31 0.12
CA SER A 77 17.65 2.24 1.05
C SER A 77 18.11 0.80 1.22
N GLU A 78 19.19 0.44 0.54
CA GLU A 78 19.76 -0.90 0.65
C GLU A 78 20.25 -1.16 2.09
N GLY A 79 20.80 -0.16 2.75
CA GLY A 79 21.24 -0.27 4.13
C GLY A 79 20.13 -0.61 5.10
N LEU A 80 18.96 0.03 4.95
CA LEU A 80 17.77 -0.30 5.74
C LEU A 80 17.26 -1.70 5.39
N TYR A 81 17.13 -2.02 4.11
CA TYR A 81 16.64 -3.32 3.66
C TYR A 81 17.48 -4.49 4.17
N LYS A 82 18.82 -4.37 4.07
CA LYS A 82 19.77 -5.43 4.45
C LYS A 82 20.01 -5.54 5.97
N ASN A 83 19.82 -4.47 6.72
CA ASN A 83 20.20 -4.42 8.13
C ASN A 83 19.04 -4.02 9.04
N CYS A 84 17.80 -4.18 8.60
CA CYS A 84 16.62 -3.89 9.41
C CYS A 84 16.65 -4.78 10.67
N PRO A 85 16.68 -4.20 11.87
CA PRO A 85 16.68 -5.00 13.09
C PRO A 85 15.29 -5.58 13.36
N ASP A 86 15.25 -6.61 14.20
CA ASP A 86 14.00 -7.13 14.75
C ASP A 86 13.39 -6.21 15.81
N ASP A 87 12.14 -6.45 16.16
CA ASP A 87 11.38 -5.74 17.20
C ASP A 87 11.35 -4.20 17.01
N VAL A 88 11.06 -3.77 15.79
CA VAL A 88 10.89 -2.36 15.43
C VAL A 88 9.63 -2.13 14.63
N SER A 89 9.17 -0.87 14.61
CA SER A 89 8.13 -0.39 13.68
C SER A 89 8.75 0.47 12.59
N LEU A 90 8.43 0.17 11.35
CA LEU A 90 8.81 1.00 10.22
C LEU A 90 8.03 2.32 10.22
N TYR A 91 8.65 3.38 9.70
CA TYR A 91 8.03 4.69 9.53
C TYR A 91 8.53 5.35 8.23
N GLY A 92 7.63 5.63 7.30
CA GLY A 92 7.94 6.22 5.99
C GLY A 92 6.98 5.76 4.91
N PHE A 93 7.22 6.12 3.66
CA PHE A 93 6.34 5.78 2.54
C PHE A 93 6.78 4.52 1.77
N PHE A 94 8.06 4.20 1.80
CA PHE A 94 8.65 3.00 1.17
C PHE A 94 8.25 2.79 -0.30
N GLN A 95 8.17 3.87 -1.07
CA GLN A 95 7.66 3.89 -2.45
C GLN A 95 8.67 3.35 -3.48
N SER A 96 9.25 2.19 -3.18
CA SER A 96 10.14 1.48 -4.10
C SER A 96 9.83 -0.01 -4.13
N TRP A 97 9.58 -0.56 -5.32
CA TRP A 97 9.35 -1.99 -5.51
C TRP A 97 10.50 -2.88 -5.01
N ARG A 98 11.70 -2.33 -4.88
CA ARG A 98 12.89 -3.04 -4.40
C ARG A 98 12.78 -3.50 -2.95
N TYR A 99 11.88 -2.92 -2.15
CA TYR A 99 11.64 -3.36 -0.78
C TYR A 99 10.82 -4.67 -0.69
N PHE A 100 10.15 -5.07 -1.78
CA PHE A 100 9.20 -6.20 -1.75
C PHE A 100 9.25 -7.10 -3.01
N HIS A 101 10.28 -6.97 -3.83
CA HIS A 101 10.44 -7.81 -5.03
C HIS A 101 10.55 -9.31 -4.73
N ASN A 102 10.96 -9.66 -3.50
CA ASN A 102 11.11 -11.02 -3.01
C ASN A 102 9.78 -11.70 -2.60
N VAL A 103 8.67 -10.97 -2.57
CA VAL A 103 7.34 -11.45 -2.14
C VAL A 103 6.23 -11.06 -3.12
N GLU A 104 6.54 -10.94 -4.41
CA GLU A 104 5.59 -10.48 -5.42
C GLU A 104 4.34 -11.36 -5.50
N ASP A 105 4.50 -12.68 -5.53
CA ASP A 105 3.40 -13.62 -5.66
C ASP A 105 2.47 -13.61 -4.43
N GLU A 106 3.04 -13.43 -3.25
CA GLU A 106 2.29 -13.28 -2.00
C GLU A 106 1.50 -11.99 -1.99
N LEU A 107 2.12 -10.88 -2.42
CA LEU A 107 1.45 -9.58 -2.48
C LEU A 107 0.30 -9.56 -3.47
N ARG A 108 0.42 -10.26 -4.60
CA ARG A 108 -0.69 -10.41 -5.56
C ARG A 108 -1.90 -11.11 -4.94
N LYS A 109 -1.67 -12.07 -4.03
CA LYS A 109 -2.74 -12.73 -3.28
C LYS A 109 -3.32 -11.80 -2.21
N ASP A 110 -2.44 -11.14 -1.45
CA ASP A 110 -2.84 -10.25 -0.35
C ASP A 110 -3.68 -9.06 -0.84
N PHE A 111 -3.32 -8.49 -1.99
CA PHE A 111 -4.06 -7.39 -2.60
C PHE A 111 -5.23 -7.84 -3.50
N THR A 112 -5.72 -9.06 -3.29
CA THR A 112 -6.99 -9.47 -3.87
C THR A 112 -8.12 -8.68 -3.21
N PHE A 113 -8.91 -7.96 -3.99
CA PHE A 113 -10.06 -7.23 -3.47
C PHE A 113 -11.10 -8.16 -2.84
N HIS A 114 -11.82 -7.66 -1.84
CA HIS A 114 -13.02 -8.32 -1.35
C HIS A 114 -14.09 -8.45 -2.45
N ASP A 115 -14.86 -9.53 -2.40
CA ASP A 115 -15.87 -9.80 -3.45
C ASP A 115 -16.93 -8.71 -3.53
N SER A 116 -17.23 -8.05 -2.41
CA SER A 116 -18.13 -6.89 -2.35
C SER A 116 -17.67 -5.68 -3.18
N ILE A 117 -16.36 -5.57 -3.42
CA ILE A 117 -15.78 -4.54 -4.30
C ILE A 117 -15.62 -5.08 -5.71
N LEU A 118 -15.10 -6.31 -5.82
CA LEU A 118 -14.73 -6.89 -7.11
C LEU A 118 -15.96 -7.19 -7.99
N GLN A 119 -17.06 -7.71 -7.41
CA GLN A 119 -18.22 -8.13 -8.18
C GLN A 119 -18.92 -6.96 -8.89
N PRO A 120 -19.24 -5.83 -8.23
CA PRO A 120 -19.82 -4.68 -8.92
C PRO A 120 -18.94 -4.13 -10.05
N CYS A 121 -17.61 -4.17 -9.88
CA CYS A 121 -16.69 -3.75 -10.93
C CYS A 121 -16.71 -4.68 -12.13
N LYS A 122 -16.77 -6.00 -11.91
CA LYS A 122 -16.91 -6.99 -12.98
C LYS A 122 -18.22 -6.81 -13.73
N ASP A 123 -19.32 -6.72 -13.00
CA ASP A 123 -20.65 -6.54 -13.59
C ASP A 123 -20.72 -5.27 -14.47
N MET A 124 -20.05 -4.19 -14.01
CA MET A 124 -19.94 -2.96 -14.80
C MET A 124 -19.13 -3.18 -16.09
N ILE A 125 -17.96 -3.82 -16.00
CA ILE A 125 -17.12 -4.10 -17.17
C ILE A 125 -17.84 -5.01 -18.17
N ASP A 126 -18.48 -6.07 -17.66
CA ASP A 126 -19.21 -7.04 -18.46
C ASP A 126 -20.46 -6.44 -19.16
N SER A 127 -20.98 -5.32 -18.63
CA SER A 127 -22.10 -4.58 -19.23
C SER A 127 -21.70 -3.67 -20.41
N VAL A 128 -20.40 -3.45 -20.63
CA VAL A 128 -19.89 -2.58 -21.70
C VAL A 128 -19.83 -3.38 -23.00
N ASP A 129 -20.50 -2.88 -24.04
CA ASP A 129 -20.40 -3.46 -25.38
C ASP A 129 -19.12 -2.94 -26.06
N GLY A 130 -18.19 -3.87 -26.35
CA GLY A 130 -16.87 -3.57 -26.93
C GLY A 130 -15.70 -3.63 -25.94
N GLU A 131 -14.56 -3.10 -26.34
CA GLU A 131 -13.34 -3.10 -25.52
C GLU A 131 -13.33 -1.90 -24.57
N PRO A 132 -13.39 -2.09 -23.24
CA PRO A 132 -13.45 -0.98 -22.29
C PRO A 132 -12.12 -0.25 -22.19
N ILE A 133 -12.13 1.07 -22.28
CA ILE A 133 -10.98 1.95 -22.04
C ILE A 133 -11.24 2.75 -20.77
N MET A 134 -10.38 2.58 -19.77
CA MET A 134 -10.46 3.35 -18.52
C MET A 134 -9.55 4.57 -18.57
N LEU A 135 -10.12 5.74 -18.25
CA LEU A 135 -9.38 6.99 -18.08
C LEU A 135 -9.45 7.42 -16.61
N HIS A 136 -8.30 7.48 -15.94
CA HIS A 136 -8.19 8.02 -14.58
C HIS A 136 -7.70 9.48 -14.63
N VAL A 137 -8.54 10.41 -14.15
CA VAL A 137 -8.19 11.83 -14.04
C VAL A 137 -8.08 12.23 -12.58
N ARG A 138 -6.85 12.43 -12.10
CA ARG A 138 -6.62 12.96 -10.75
C ARG A 138 -6.79 14.48 -10.76
N ARG A 139 -7.78 14.98 -10.03
CA ARG A 139 -8.12 16.41 -9.95
C ARG A 139 -7.54 17.13 -8.73
N GLY A 140 -6.59 16.52 -8.04
CA GLY A 140 -6.03 17.05 -6.80
C GLY A 140 -6.83 16.63 -5.55
N ASP A 141 -6.43 17.15 -4.40
CA ASP A 141 -7.15 17.02 -3.15
C ASP A 141 -7.90 18.34 -2.90
N PRO A 142 -9.24 18.34 -2.75
CA PRO A 142 -10.00 19.56 -2.55
C PRO A 142 -9.65 20.28 -1.23
N ASN A 143 -8.97 19.58 -0.30
CA ASN A 143 -8.52 20.15 0.97
C ASN A 143 -7.07 20.68 0.93
N LEU A 144 -6.35 20.50 -0.17
CA LEU A 144 -5.00 21.05 -0.36
C LEU A 144 -5.08 22.37 -1.13
N THR A 145 -4.38 23.38 -0.65
CA THR A 145 -4.31 24.71 -1.25
C THR A 145 -3.55 24.76 -2.58
N ASP A 146 -2.83 23.67 -2.94
CA ASP A 146 -2.20 23.53 -4.24
C ASP A 146 -2.92 22.45 -5.08
N PRO A 147 -3.83 22.84 -5.97
CA PRO A 147 -4.40 21.89 -6.92
C PRO A 147 -3.30 21.49 -7.93
N VAL A 148 -2.89 20.23 -7.89
CA VAL A 148 -2.10 19.63 -8.98
C VAL A 148 -3.04 19.55 -10.19
N SER A 149 -3.15 20.62 -10.96
CA SER A 149 -3.93 20.63 -12.19
C SER A 149 -3.07 20.09 -13.32
N TYR A 150 -3.35 18.88 -13.75
CA TYR A 150 -2.87 18.41 -15.04
C TYR A 150 -3.70 19.08 -16.12
N THR A 151 -3.12 20.11 -16.76
CA THR A 151 -3.82 20.90 -17.76
C THR A 151 -3.82 20.28 -19.17
N HIS A 152 -3.10 19.17 -19.40
CA HIS A 152 -3.01 18.54 -20.72
C HIS A 152 -2.97 17.01 -20.61
N LEU A 153 -4.01 16.36 -21.12
CA LEU A 153 -4.00 14.96 -21.49
C LEU A 153 -3.78 14.86 -23.00
N THR A 154 -2.57 14.53 -23.43
CA THR A 154 -2.32 14.13 -24.80
C THR A 154 -2.53 12.62 -24.92
N LEU A 155 -3.63 12.21 -25.53
CA LEU A 155 -3.78 10.82 -25.98
C LEU A 155 -2.86 10.62 -27.20
N PRO A 156 -2.08 9.53 -27.27
CA PRO A 156 -1.35 9.22 -28.48
C PRO A 156 -2.35 8.94 -29.60
N THR A 157 -2.46 9.88 -30.54
CA THR A 157 -3.15 9.62 -31.80
C THR A 157 -2.27 8.72 -32.64
N LYS A 158 -2.67 7.47 -32.83
CA LYS A 158 -2.12 6.65 -33.93
C LYS A 158 -2.50 7.33 -35.24
N ALA A 159 -1.48 7.79 -36.00
CA ALA A 159 -1.61 8.09 -37.39
C ALA A 159 -1.68 6.79 -38.20
#